data_b8d746b2df85e27c6865cfc9448514e0
#
_entry.id   b8d746b2df85e27c6865cfc9448514e0
#
_cell.length_a   1.000
_cell.length_b   1.000
_cell.length_c   1.000
_cell.angle_alpha   90.00
_cell.angle_beta   90.00
_cell.angle_gamma   90.00
#
_symmetry.space_group_name_H-M   'P 1'
#
loop_
_entity.id
_entity.type
_entity.pdbx_description
1 polymer ?
#
loop_
_entity_poly.entity_id
_entity_poly.type
_entity_poly.pdbx_seq_one_letter_code
_entity_poly.pdbx_strand_id
1 'polypeptide(L)'
;MKELKIIKHTTYTYETSDGREFDDEKEAKLWQNHLNHLNDVYMLNAEYEDVDDVESAIYVYAQNQEQVDAFNAMQKYIGVAASIDGVGYWRYDDRFDEYFNIDDEIGKLQVIKKMLAHD
;
A
#
# COMPACT_ATOMS: atom_id res chain seq x y z
N MET A 1 48.59 -8.53 -32.30
CA MET A 1 48.33 -7.75 -31.11
C MET A 1 46.82 -7.49 -30.98
N LYS A 2 46.25 -7.76 -29.84
CA LYS A 2 44.81 -7.51 -29.64
C LYS A 2 44.62 -6.05 -29.24
N GLU A 3 43.62 -5.42 -29.84
CA GLU A 3 43.28 -4.06 -29.50
C GLU A 3 42.44 -4.04 -28.20
N LEU A 4 42.60 -2.95 -27.45
CA LEU A 4 41.76 -2.68 -26.29
C LEU A 4 40.33 -2.38 -26.75
N LYS A 5 39.37 -3.01 -26.09
CA LYS A 5 37.96 -2.79 -26.38
C LYS A 5 37.40 -1.76 -25.40
N ILE A 6 36.85 -0.69 -25.93
CA ILE A 6 36.21 0.33 -25.11
C ILE A 6 34.75 -0.08 -24.92
N ILE A 7 34.38 -0.29 -23.67
CA ILE A 7 33.00 -0.61 -23.30
C ILE A 7 32.39 0.64 -22.70
N LYS A 8 31.39 1.18 -23.36
CA LYS A 8 30.67 2.34 -22.88
C LYS A 8 29.50 1.92 -22.00
N HIS A 9 29.53 2.35 -20.75
CA HIS A 9 28.43 2.12 -19.80
C HIS A 9 27.60 3.39 -19.72
N THR A 10 26.31 3.24 -19.91
CA THR A 10 25.35 4.33 -19.74
C THR A 10 24.54 4.08 -18.48
N THR A 11 24.53 5.06 -17.57
CA THR A 11 23.72 5.02 -16.37
C THR A 11 22.60 6.04 -16.51
N TYR A 12 21.42 5.69 -15.98
CA TYR A 12 20.26 6.56 -15.98
C TYR A 12 19.80 6.81 -14.56
N THR A 13 19.34 8.03 -14.33
CA THR A 13 18.65 8.40 -13.09
C THR A 13 17.20 8.71 -13.46
N TYR A 14 16.27 8.20 -12.67
CA TYR A 14 14.85 8.36 -12.92
C TYR A 14 14.27 9.30 -11.87
N GLU A 15 13.68 10.39 -12.31
CA GLU A 15 13.09 11.40 -11.43
C GLU A 15 11.58 11.26 -11.42
N THR A 16 11.02 11.16 -10.23
CA THR A 16 9.57 11.15 -10.05
C THR A 16 9.01 12.57 -9.93
N SER A 17 7.68 12.70 -9.97
CA SER A 17 7.02 14.01 -10.01
C SER A 17 7.25 14.88 -8.77
N ASP A 18 7.64 14.29 -7.65
CA ASP A 18 8.00 15.01 -6.43
C ASP A 18 9.48 15.43 -6.38
N GLY A 19 10.24 15.17 -7.44
CA GLY A 19 11.66 15.51 -7.52
C GLY A 19 12.60 14.48 -6.92
N ARG A 20 12.10 13.34 -6.47
CA ARG A 20 12.94 12.26 -5.95
C ARG A 20 13.61 11.50 -7.09
N GLU A 21 14.88 11.17 -6.90
CA GLU A 21 15.67 10.46 -7.91
C GLU A 21 15.93 9.01 -7.49
N PHE A 22 15.88 8.12 -8.47
CA PHE A 22 16.13 6.68 -8.29
C PHE A 22 17.08 6.19 -9.37
N ASP A 23 17.96 5.27 -9.00
CA ASP A 23 18.84 4.59 -9.95
C ASP A 23 18.16 3.39 -10.60
N ASP A 24 17.15 2.84 -9.94
CA ASP A 24 16.39 1.69 -10.40
C ASP A 24 15.05 2.14 -10.98
N GLU A 25 14.80 1.78 -12.25
CA GLU A 25 13.55 2.13 -12.92
C GLU A 25 12.32 1.54 -12.22
N LYS A 26 12.41 0.31 -11.71
CA LYS A 26 11.30 -0.34 -11.01
C LYS A 26 10.91 0.41 -9.74
N GLU A 27 11.90 0.84 -8.97
CA GLU A 27 11.66 1.62 -7.76
C GLU A 27 11.05 2.98 -8.08
N ALA A 28 11.54 3.63 -9.14
CA ALA A 28 11.00 4.91 -9.59
C ALA A 28 9.54 4.78 -10.01
N LYS A 29 9.22 3.74 -10.78
CA LYS A 29 7.84 3.47 -11.22
C LYS A 29 6.92 3.17 -10.06
N LEU A 30 7.40 2.40 -9.08
CA LEU A 30 6.64 2.07 -7.88
C LEU A 30 6.33 3.33 -7.09
N TRP A 31 7.32 4.18 -6.87
CA TRP A 31 7.14 5.43 -6.15
C TRP A 31 6.20 6.37 -6.90
N GLN A 32 6.36 6.50 -8.22
CA GLN A 32 5.48 7.34 -9.03
C GLN A 32 4.03 6.85 -9.00
N ASN A 33 3.82 5.53 -9.07
CA ASN A 33 2.49 4.95 -8.95
C ASN A 33 1.87 5.25 -7.58
N HIS A 34 2.68 5.18 -6.52
CA HIS A 34 2.27 5.55 -5.17
C HIS A 34 1.82 7.03 -5.13
N LEU A 35 2.63 7.94 -5.71
CA LEU A 35 2.27 9.35 -5.76
C LEU A 35 0.97 9.60 -6.54
N ASN A 36 0.75 8.83 -7.61
CA ASN A 36 -0.44 8.99 -8.46
C ASN A 36 -1.73 8.54 -7.78
N HIS A 37 -1.65 7.56 -6.87
CA HIS A 37 -2.84 6.90 -6.33
C HIS A 37 -3.03 7.05 -4.83
N LEU A 38 -1.97 7.38 -4.09
CA LEU A 38 -2.04 7.46 -2.63
C LEU A 38 -3.01 8.53 -2.14
N ASN A 39 -3.04 9.68 -2.81
CA ASN A 39 -3.92 10.79 -2.41
C ASN A 39 -5.41 10.42 -2.49
N ASP A 40 -5.73 9.38 -3.27
CA ASP A 40 -7.10 8.91 -3.46
C ASP A 40 -7.47 7.77 -2.50
N VAL A 41 -6.48 7.21 -1.78
CA VAL A 41 -6.70 6.19 -0.77
C VAL A 41 -6.90 6.86 0.58
N TYR A 42 -8.05 6.64 1.18
CA TYR A 42 -8.32 7.17 2.50
C TYR A 42 -7.64 6.30 3.54
N MET A 43 -6.81 6.93 4.38
CA MET A 43 -6.06 6.23 5.41
C MET A 43 -6.18 6.97 6.73
N LEU A 44 -6.37 6.21 7.80
CA LEU A 44 -6.44 6.73 9.16
C LEU A 44 -5.47 5.99 10.06
N ASN A 45 -4.92 6.68 11.06
CA ASN A 45 -4.13 6.05 12.11
C ASN A 45 -5.02 5.55 13.26
N ALA A 46 -4.41 5.03 14.32
CA ALA A 46 -5.12 4.50 15.48
C ALA A 46 -5.99 5.54 16.21
N GLU A 47 -5.71 6.81 16.04
CA GLU A 47 -6.45 7.92 16.67
C GLU A 47 -7.53 8.50 15.76
N TYR A 48 -7.75 7.86 14.61
CA TYR A 48 -8.70 8.24 13.56
C TYR A 48 -8.34 9.55 12.87
N GLU A 49 -7.05 9.86 12.83
CA GLU A 49 -6.52 11.01 12.09
C GLU A 49 -6.09 10.59 10.69
N ASP A 50 -6.31 11.47 9.73
CA ASP A 50 -5.84 11.27 8.35
C ASP A 50 -4.32 11.20 8.31
N VAL A 51 -3.80 10.28 7.51
CA VAL A 51 -2.35 10.12 7.31
C VAL A 51 -2.04 10.03 5.81
N ASP A 52 -0.88 10.59 5.44
CA ASP A 52 -0.38 10.56 4.05
C ASP A 52 0.64 9.43 3.86
N ASP A 53 0.92 8.66 4.90
CA ASP A 53 1.98 7.67 4.94
C ASP A 53 1.38 6.28 5.16
N VAL A 54 1.67 5.36 4.25
CA VAL A 54 1.17 3.97 4.34
C VAL A 54 1.69 3.26 5.59
N GLU A 55 2.86 3.66 6.10
CA GLU A 55 3.43 3.05 7.31
C GLU A 55 2.57 3.31 8.55
N SER A 56 1.93 4.46 8.62
CA SER A 56 1.07 4.86 9.73
C SER A 56 -0.39 4.44 9.54
N ALA A 57 -0.73 3.87 8.41
CA ALA A 57 -2.11 3.54 8.05
C ALA A 57 -2.59 2.28 8.79
N ILE A 58 -3.58 2.46 9.66
CA ILE A 58 -4.25 1.35 10.36
C ILE A 58 -5.59 1.03 9.70
N TYR A 59 -6.30 2.06 9.24
CA TYR A 59 -7.56 1.92 8.51
C TYR A 59 -7.36 2.43 7.10
N VAL A 60 -7.81 1.63 6.12
CA VAL A 60 -7.59 1.93 4.71
C VAL A 60 -8.89 1.72 3.94
N TYR A 61 -9.22 2.68 3.09
CA TYR A 61 -10.32 2.55 2.14
C TYR A 61 -9.77 2.67 0.72
N ALA A 62 -9.86 1.60 -0.04
CA ALA A 62 -9.47 1.55 -1.45
C ALA A 62 -10.71 1.43 -2.32
N GLN A 63 -10.86 2.33 -3.29
CA GLN A 63 -12.07 2.44 -4.12
C GLN A 63 -11.98 1.63 -5.41
N ASN A 64 -10.77 1.34 -5.88
CA ASN A 64 -10.55 0.61 -7.13
C ASN A 64 -9.29 -0.25 -7.02
N GLN A 65 -9.12 -1.15 -8.01
CA GLN A 65 -8.01 -2.09 -8.00
C GLN A 65 -6.64 -1.39 -8.14
N GLU A 66 -6.58 -0.27 -8.86
CA GLU A 66 -5.33 0.48 -9.01
C GLU A 66 -4.83 1.01 -7.67
N GLN A 67 -5.74 1.49 -6.82
CA GLN A 67 -5.42 1.93 -5.46
C GLN A 67 -4.98 0.77 -4.58
N VAL A 68 -5.63 -0.38 -4.69
CA VAL A 68 -5.23 -1.61 -3.99
C VAL A 68 -3.81 -2.00 -4.36
N ASP A 69 -3.53 -2.04 -5.65
CA ASP A 69 -2.22 -2.44 -6.16
C ASP A 69 -1.13 -1.46 -5.73
N ALA A 70 -1.40 -0.16 -5.80
CA ALA A 70 -0.46 0.88 -5.39
C ALA A 70 -0.16 0.80 -3.88
N PHE A 71 -1.19 0.63 -3.07
CA PHE A 71 -1.04 0.50 -1.62
C PHE A 71 -0.21 -0.73 -1.27
N ASN A 72 -0.55 -1.88 -1.81
CA ASN A 72 0.14 -3.14 -1.52
C ASN A 72 1.59 -3.11 -2.00
N ALA A 73 1.85 -2.53 -3.17
CA ALA A 73 3.19 -2.40 -3.70
C ALA A 73 4.06 -1.52 -2.81
N MET A 74 3.52 -0.42 -2.30
CA MET A 74 4.26 0.46 -1.40
C MET A 74 4.51 -0.20 -0.04
N GLN A 75 3.53 -0.94 0.50
CA GLN A 75 3.70 -1.73 1.71
C GLN A 75 4.90 -2.68 1.56
N LYS A 76 4.94 -3.42 0.47
CA LYS A 76 6.03 -4.33 0.17
C LYS A 76 7.37 -3.61 0.03
N TYR A 77 7.37 -2.45 -0.61
CA TYR A 77 8.57 -1.64 -0.80
C TYR A 77 9.17 -1.19 0.53
N ILE A 78 8.35 -0.77 1.48
CA ILE A 78 8.82 -0.35 2.81
C ILE A 78 9.06 -1.52 3.77
N GLY A 79 8.89 -2.76 3.31
CA GLY A 79 9.18 -3.96 4.11
C GLY A 79 8.03 -4.45 4.96
N VAL A 80 6.81 -3.99 4.72
CA VAL A 80 5.62 -4.48 5.42
C VAL A 80 5.01 -5.63 4.63
N ALA A 81 4.82 -6.77 5.29
CA ALA A 81 4.29 -7.97 4.64
C ALA A 81 2.77 -7.92 4.46
N ALA A 82 2.08 -7.18 5.31
CA ALA A 82 0.61 -7.10 5.26
C ALA A 82 0.12 -6.41 4.00
N SER A 83 -0.96 -6.91 3.43
CA SER A 83 -1.59 -6.34 2.23
C SER A 83 -3.10 -6.40 2.35
N ILE A 84 -3.79 -5.59 1.56
CA ILE A 84 -5.25 -5.66 1.43
C ILE A 84 -5.60 -6.55 0.23
N ASP A 85 -6.65 -7.37 0.37
CA ASP A 85 -6.99 -8.38 -0.63
C ASP A 85 -7.77 -7.81 -1.81
N GLY A 86 -8.35 -6.63 -1.65
CA GLY A 86 -9.16 -6.04 -2.72
C GLY A 86 -9.75 -4.70 -2.34
N VAL A 87 -10.66 -4.23 -3.16
CA VAL A 87 -11.39 -2.99 -2.97
C VAL A 87 -12.25 -3.07 -1.69
N GLY A 88 -12.31 -1.99 -0.94
CA GLY A 88 -13.16 -1.88 0.25
C GLY A 88 -12.47 -1.24 1.43
N TYR A 89 -13.01 -1.50 2.60
CA TYR A 89 -12.59 -0.94 3.88
C TYR A 89 -11.81 -1.97 4.67
N TRP A 90 -10.61 -1.60 5.15
CA TRP A 90 -9.69 -2.53 5.78
C TRP A 90 -9.17 -2.00 7.11
N ARG A 91 -8.94 -2.91 8.06
CA ARG A 91 -8.36 -2.62 9.37
C ARG A 91 -7.12 -3.47 9.57
N TYR A 92 -6.01 -2.85 9.90
CA TYR A 92 -4.78 -3.55 10.25
C TYR A 92 -4.83 -4.05 11.69
N ASP A 93 -4.44 -5.30 11.89
CA ASP A 93 -4.31 -5.89 13.22
C ASP A 93 -2.85 -6.33 13.42
N ASP A 94 -2.16 -5.66 14.32
CA ASP A 94 -0.73 -5.89 14.59
C ASP A 94 -0.44 -7.23 15.25
N ARG A 95 -1.43 -7.84 15.89
CA ARG A 95 -1.29 -9.16 16.51
C ARG A 95 -1.08 -10.27 15.47
N PHE A 96 -1.64 -10.09 14.28
CA PHE A 96 -1.60 -11.06 13.19
C PHE A 96 -0.81 -10.56 11.98
N ASP A 97 -0.39 -9.30 11.99
CA ASP A 97 0.24 -8.63 10.84
C ASP A 97 -0.60 -8.80 9.56
N GLU A 98 -1.90 -8.55 9.69
CA GLU A 98 -2.87 -8.72 8.59
C GLU A 98 -3.89 -7.59 8.59
N TYR A 99 -4.44 -7.34 7.39
CA TYR A 99 -5.61 -6.49 7.23
C TYR A 99 -6.87 -7.34 7.18
N PHE A 100 -7.89 -6.90 7.91
CA PHE A 100 -9.20 -7.53 7.93
C PHE A 100 -10.23 -6.62 7.30
N ASN A 101 -11.14 -7.19 6.51
CA ASN A 101 -12.21 -6.45 5.87
C ASN A 101 -13.22 -5.99 6.94
N ILE A 102 -13.46 -4.68 6.99
CA ILE A 102 -14.34 -4.09 8.02
C ILE A 102 -15.78 -4.52 7.80
N ASP A 103 -16.26 -4.56 6.55
CA ASP A 103 -17.62 -4.98 6.26
C ASP A 103 -17.87 -6.43 6.68
N ASP A 104 -16.89 -7.30 6.46
CA ASP A 104 -16.99 -8.70 6.92
C ASP A 104 -17.04 -8.78 8.44
N GLU A 105 -16.26 -7.96 9.14
CA GLU A 105 -16.29 -7.91 10.60
C GLU A 105 -17.64 -7.41 11.13
N ILE A 106 -18.20 -6.38 10.51
CA ILE A 106 -19.53 -5.86 10.87
C ILE A 106 -20.56 -6.95 10.67
N GLY A 107 -20.50 -7.66 9.54
CA GLY A 107 -21.42 -8.77 9.28
C GLY A 107 -21.35 -9.87 10.33
N LYS A 108 -20.15 -10.26 10.72
CA LYS A 108 -19.94 -11.26 11.78
C LYS A 108 -20.49 -10.78 13.13
N LEU A 109 -20.23 -9.52 13.47
CA LEU A 109 -20.71 -8.93 14.71
C LEU A 109 -22.23 -8.85 14.74
N GLN A 110 -22.87 -8.56 13.62
CA GLN A 110 -24.33 -8.55 13.50
C GLN A 110 -24.92 -9.94 13.74
N VAL A 111 -24.29 -10.99 13.21
CA VAL A 111 -24.69 -12.38 13.43
C VAL A 111 -24.54 -12.74 14.91
N ILE A 112 -23.42 -12.41 15.52
CA ILE A 112 -23.15 -12.64 16.93
C ILE A 112 -24.20 -11.92 17.79
N LYS A 113 -24.52 -10.68 17.46
CA LYS A 113 -25.53 -9.89 18.15
C LYS A 113 -26.90 -10.58 18.12
N LYS A 114 -27.27 -11.11 16.95
CA LYS A 114 -28.54 -11.87 16.81
C LYS A 114 -28.54 -13.13 17.67
N MET A 115 -27.42 -13.85 17.71
CA MET A 115 -27.28 -15.04 18.51
C MET A 115 -27.41 -14.75 20.01
N LEU A 116 -26.80 -13.62 20.44
CA LEU A 116 -26.86 -13.22 21.85
C LEU A 116 -28.24 -12.66 22.25
N ALA A 117 -28.97 -12.09 21.28
CA ALA A 117 -30.30 -11.51 21.51
C ALA A 117 -31.44 -12.49 21.35
N HIS A 118 -31.16 -13.79 21.18
CA HIS A 118 -32.20 -14.81 21.04
C HIS A 118 -32.97 -14.96 22.35
N ASP A 119 -34.21 -15.32 22.25
CA ASP A 119 -35.04 -15.65 23.39
C ASP A 119 -35.17 -17.14 23.54
#